data_5134138c53a50b57d446409f121b3818
#
_entry.id   5134138c53a50b57d446409f121b3818
#
_cell.length_a   1.000
_cell.length_b   1.000
_cell.length_c   1.000
_cell.angle_alpha   90.00
_cell.angle_beta   90.00
_cell.angle_gamma   90.00
#
_symmetry.space_group_name_H-M   'P 1'
#
loop_
_entity.id
_entity.type
_entity.pdbx_description
1 polymer ?
#
loop_
_entity_poly.entity_id
_entity_poly.type
_entity_poly.pdbx_seq_one_letter_code
_entity_poly.pdbx_strand_id
1 'polypeptide(L)'
;MSNKTNTGFKIITINRKASYNFFFKEVLEAGIVLKGSEIKSVRAGKINIADSYAVDKEGEIFLINSHIPIYKQASYSNHNPYSERKLLLNKREINKIIGRIHEDGFTVVPTKMYFKKGKAKIEIAVAKGKKQFDKRLTKKTRDWNREKARYIRKSS
;
A
#
# COMPACT_ATOMS: atom_id res chain seq x y z
N MET A 1 -7.92 -24.59 -24.68
CA MET A 1 -8.23 -24.30 -23.27
C MET A 1 -7.06 -23.60 -22.62
N SER A 2 -7.18 -22.32 -22.40
CA SER A 2 -6.18 -21.62 -21.64
C SER A 2 -6.34 -22.01 -20.17
N ASN A 3 -5.46 -22.81 -19.64
CA ASN A 3 -5.26 -22.90 -18.22
C ASN A 3 -4.81 -21.52 -17.72
N LYS A 4 -5.77 -20.64 -17.51
CA LYS A 4 -5.54 -19.52 -16.63
C LYS A 4 -5.33 -20.15 -15.27
N THR A 5 -4.09 -20.39 -14.93
CA THR A 5 -3.70 -20.59 -13.54
C THR A 5 -4.21 -19.38 -12.80
N ASN A 6 -5.40 -19.51 -12.23
CA ASN A 6 -5.96 -18.51 -11.36
C ASN A 6 -5.04 -18.48 -10.13
N THR A 7 -4.02 -17.64 -10.18
CA THR A 7 -3.03 -17.52 -9.10
C THR A 7 -3.65 -16.96 -7.83
N GLY A 8 -4.96 -16.65 -7.86
CA GLY A 8 -5.65 -16.04 -6.74
C GLY A 8 -5.07 -14.69 -6.35
N PHE A 9 -4.33 -14.06 -7.26
CA PHE A 9 -3.69 -12.75 -7.04
C PHE A 9 -4.44 -11.66 -7.80
N LYS A 10 -4.91 -10.65 -7.07
CA LYS A 10 -5.60 -9.50 -7.64
C LYS A 10 -5.16 -8.22 -6.94
N ILE A 11 -4.53 -7.31 -7.68
CA ILE A 11 -4.19 -5.99 -7.17
C ILE A 11 -5.46 -5.15 -7.03
N ILE A 12 -5.66 -4.55 -5.86
CA ILE A 12 -6.82 -3.71 -5.57
C ILE A 12 -6.48 -2.24 -5.79
N THR A 13 -5.37 -1.79 -5.22
CA THR A 13 -4.91 -0.41 -5.34
C THR A 13 -3.40 -0.32 -5.26
N ILE A 14 -2.85 0.69 -5.90
CA ILE A 14 -1.42 1.02 -5.89
C ILE A 14 -1.27 2.45 -5.36
N ASN A 15 -0.36 2.64 -4.41
CA ASN A 15 -0.04 3.95 -3.88
C ASN A 15 1.07 4.61 -4.70
N ARG A 16 0.69 5.29 -5.76
CA ARG A 16 1.63 5.99 -6.66
C ARG A 16 2.28 7.20 -5.98
N LYS A 17 1.56 7.83 -5.07
CA LYS A 17 2.05 8.97 -4.29
C LYS A 17 3.25 8.59 -3.41
N ALA A 18 3.27 7.38 -2.86
CA ALA A 18 4.38 6.89 -2.07
C ALA A 18 5.67 6.80 -2.89
N SER A 19 5.64 6.27 -4.09
CA SER A 19 6.82 6.17 -4.95
C SER A 19 7.36 7.54 -5.40
N TYR A 20 6.48 8.53 -5.50
CA TYR A 20 6.85 9.91 -5.80
C TYR A 20 7.51 10.62 -4.60
N ASN A 21 6.96 10.41 -3.39
CA ASN A 21 7.36 11.13 -2.19
C ASN A 21 8.50 10.47 -1.40
N PHE A 22 8.77 9.18 -1.61
CA PHE A 22 9.70 8.43 -0.78
C PHE A 22 10.67 7.58 -1.59
N PHE A 23 11.88 7.43 -1.05
CA PHE A 23 12.82 6.38 -1.45
C PHE A 23 12.52 5.13 -0.63
N PHE A 24 12.28 4.02 -1.28
CA PHE A 24 12.03 2.74 -0.61
C PHE A 24 13.34 2.03 -0.31
N LYS A 25 13.61 1.77 0.95
CA LYS A 25 14.80 1.04 1.39
C LYS A 25 14.54 -0.46 1.42
N GLU A 26 13.36 -0.86 1.85
CA GLU A 26 12.98 -2.25 2.03
C GLU A 26 11.48 -2.39 1.87
N VAL A 27 11.06 -3.50 1.29
CA VAL A 27 9.64 -3.80 1.02
C VAL A 27 9.28 -5.12 1.66
N LEU A 28 8.13 -5.17 2.33
CA LEU A 28 7.62 -6.33 3.03
C LEU A 28 6.14 -6.56 2.71
N GLU A 29 5.74 -7.83 2.66
CA GLU A 29 4.32 -8.20 2.58
C GLU A 29 3.76 -8.42 3.97
N ALA A 30 2.63 -7.79 4.28
CA ALA A 30 1.90 -7.97 5.52
C ALA A 30 0.47 -8.44 5.26
N GLY A 31 -0.09 -9.20 6.18
CA GLY A 31 -1.52 -9.38 6.25
C GLY A 31 -2.17 -8.13 6.84
N ILE A 32 -3.45 -7.94 6.62
CA ILE A 32 -4.22 -6.86 7.22
C ILE A 32 -5.51 -7.41 7.82
N VAL A 33 -5.79 -7.02 9.05
CA VAL A 33 -7.02 -7.41 9.74
C VAL A 33 -8.14 -6.46 9.34
N LEU A 34 -9.16 -6.99 8.69
CA LEU A 34 -10.32 -6.26 8.22
C LEU A 34 -11.61 -6.84 8.80
N LYS A 35 -12.56 -5.96 9.11
CA LYS A 35 -13.93 -6.35 9.46
C LYS A 35 -14.68 -6.81 8.20
N GLY A 36 -15.79 -7.53 8.36
CA GLY A 36 -16.57 -8.04 7.23
C GLY A 36 -17.04 -6.95 6.27
N SER A 37 -17.51 -5.82 6.78
CA SER A 37 -17.90 -4.66 5.97
C SER A 37 -16.72 -4.00 5.25
N GLU A 38 -15.56 -3.99 5.87
CA GLU A 38 -14.33 -3.48 5.24
C GLU A 38 -13.88 -4.37 4.08
N ILE A 39 -13.90 -5.69 4.26
CA ILE A 39 -13.56 -6.65 3.20
C ILE A 39 -14.47 -6.47 1.98
N LYS A 40 -15.75 -6.28 2.19
CA LYS A 40 -16.72 -6.06 1.12
C LYS A 40 -16.44 -4.79 0.31
N SER A 41 -16.12 -3.70 0.99
CA SER A 41 -15.69 -2.45 0.34
C SER A 41 -14.39 -2.63 -0.43
N VAL A 42 -13.41 -3.29 0.16
CA VAL A 42 -12.11 -3.56 -0.47
C VAL A 42 -12.25 -4.45 -1.70
N ARG A 43 -13.08 -5.48 -1.66
CA ARG A 43 -13.38 -6.32 -2.83
C ARG A 43 -14.02 -5.54 -3.97
N ALA A 44 -14.79 -4.50 -3.65
CA ALA A 44 -15.34 -3.58 -4.64
C ALA A 44 -14.32 -2.54 -5.15
N GLY A 45 -13.07 -2.63 -4.71
CA GLY A 45 -12.00 -1.72 -5.09
C GLY A 45 -12.05 -0.37 -4.39
N LYS A 46 -12.83 -0.24 -3.35
CA LYS A 46 -13.06 1.03 -2.65
C LYS A 46 -12.15 1.14 -1.43
N ILE A 47 -10.92 1.51 -1.65
CA ILE A 47 -9.94 1.82 -0.59
C ILE A 47 -8.95 2.87 -1.08
N ASN A 48 -8.56 3.76 -0.18
CA ASN A 48 -7.50 4.74 -0.43
C ASN A 48 -6.41 4.58 0.62
N ILE A 49 -5.20 4.32 0.17
CA ILE A 49 -4.01 4.16 1.02
C ILE A 49 -2.97 5.27 0.78
N ALA A 50 -3.29 6.28 -0.03
CA ALA A 50 -2.32 7.27 -0.49
C ALA A 50 -1.66 8.09 0.63
N ASP A 51 -2.39 8.40 1.69
CA ASP A 51 -1.91 9.20 2.82
C ASP A 51 -1.73 8.36 4.09
N SER A 52 -1.74 7.05 3.96
CA SER A 52 -1.59 6.15 5.09
C SER A 52 -0.12 5.86 5.41
N TYR A 53 0.11 5.49 6.64
CA TYR A 53 1.42 5.11 7.15
C TYR A 53 1.26 4.08 8.26
N ALA A 54 2.33 3.36 8.56
CA ALA A 54 2.34 2.37 9.62
C ALA A 54 3.02 2.91 10.87
N VAL A 55 2.47 2.57 12.03
CA VAL A 55 3.01 2.93 13.34
C VAL A 55 3.10 1.70 14.23
N ASP A 56 3.98 1.76 15.22
CA ASP A 56 4.04 0.75 16.27
C ASP A 56 3.18 1.16 17.46
N LYS A 57 2.42 0.21 17.96
CA LYS A 57 1.61 0.35 19.17
C LYS A 57 1.70 -0.95 19.95
N GLU A 58 2.21 -0.91 21.19
CA GLU A 58 2.28 -2.06 22.09
C GLU A 58 2.93 -3.29 21.43
N GLY A 59 3.99 -3.08 20.67
CA GLY A 59 4.71 -4.15 19.98
C GLY A 59 4.04 -4.72 18.73
N GLU A 60 2.98 -4.07 18.26
CA GLU A 60 2.27 -4.42 17.03
C GLU A 60 2.33 -3.28 16.03
N ILE A 61 2.12 -3.59 14.76
CA ILE A 61 2.13 -2.62 13.68
C ILE A 61 0.70 -2.35 13.21
N PHE A 62 0.33 -1.07 13.14
CA PHE A 62 -0.99 -0.62 12.69
C PHE A 62 -0.87 0.32 11.51
N LEU A 63 -1.78 0.17 10.56
CA LEU A 63 -1.93 1.10 9.43
C LEU A 63 -2.89 2.22 9.85
N ILE A 64 -2.39 3.45 9.75
CA ILE A 64 -3.11 4.65 10.14
C ILE A 64 -3.50 5.45 8.90
N ASN A 65 -4.63 6.12 8.98
CA ASN A 65 -5.11 7.05 7.94
C ASN A 65 -5.41 6.40 6.58
N SER A 66 -5.65 5.10 6.55
CA SER A 66 -6.24 4.45 5.38
C SER A 66 -7.76 4.66 5.40
N HIS A 67 -8.33 4.94 4.25
CA HIS A 67 -9.76 5.18 4.10
C HIS A 67 -10.45 4.02 3.39
N ILE A 68 -11.38 3.38 4.08
CA ILE A 68 -12.25 2.35 3.51
C ILE A 68 -13.70 2.84 3.67
N PRO A 69 -14.40 3.18 2.57
CA PRO A 69 -15.77 3.68 2.64
C PRO A 69 -16.70 2.69 3.31
N ILE A 70 -17.76 3.20 3.90
CA ILE A 70 -18.86 2.42 4.46
C ILE A 70 -19.44 1.54 3.36
N TYR A 71 -19.72 0.27 3.68
CA TYR A 71 -20.44 -0.63 2.80
C TYR A 71 -21.93 -0.39 2.93
N LYS A 72 -22.54 0.25 1.95
CA LYS A 72 -23.95 0.71 1.99
C LYS A 72 -24.97 -0.40 2.21
N GLN A 73 -24.66 -1.62 1.79
CA GLN A 73 -25.55 -2.78 1.93
C GLN A 73 -25.48 -3.45 3.31
N ALA A 74 -24.52 -3.07 4.15
CA ALA A 74 -24.45 -3.56 5.52
C ALA A 74 -25.44 -2.77 6.41
N SER A 75 -26.52 -3.42 6.84
CA SER A 75 -27.63 -2.74 7.53
C SER A 75 -27.37 -2.39 8.99
N TYR A 76 -26.55 -3.14 9.73
CA TYR A 76 -26.42 -2.96 11.18
C TYR A 76 -24.99 -2.78 11.69
N SER A 77 -24.00 -3.22 10.99
CA SER A 77 -22.61 -3.19 11.44
C SER A 77 -21.72 -2.64 10.37
N ASN A 78 -21.52 -1.34 10.39
CA ASN A 78 -20.51 -0.71 9.56
C ASN A 78 -19.28 -0.32 10.38
N HIS A 79 -18.19 -0.12 9.69
CA HIS A 79 -16.91 0.26 10.29
C HIS A 79 -16.72 1.78 10.21
N ASN A 80 -15.79 2.29 11.02
CA ASN A 80 -15.29 3.65 10.84
C ASN A 80 -14.35 3.66 9.62
N PRO A 81 -14.57 4.51 8.61
CA PRO A 81 -13.73 4.58 7.41
C PRO A 81 -12.25 4.77 7.68
N TYR A 82 -11.88 5.46 8.74
CA TYR A 82 -10.50 5.76 9.13
C TYR A 82 -10.00 4.94 10.33
N SER A 83 -10.60 3.80 10.62
CA SER A 83 -10.13 2.94 11.70
C SER A 83 -8.67 2.55 11.53
N GLU A 84 -7.97 2.44 12.65
CA GLU A 84 -6.64 1.81 12.66
C GLU A 84 -6.78 0.33 12.34
N ARG A 85 -5.90 -0.19 11.48
CA ARG A 85 -5.97 -1.59 11.05
C ARG A 85 -4.67 -2.28 11.36
N LYS A 86 -4.77 -3.39 12.07
CA LYS A 86 -3.61 -4.17 12.48
C LYS A 86 -3.00 -4.87 11.26
N LEU A 87 -1.68 -4.77 11.14
CA LEU A 87 -0.91 -5.52 10.14
C LEU A 87 -0.37 -6.81 10.76
N LEU A 88 -0.46 -7.89 10.01
CA LEU A 88 0.00 -9.21 10.43
C LEU A 88 1.37 -9.49 9.81
N LEU A 89 2.37 -9.50 10.67
CA LEU A 89 3.77 -9.74 10.35
C LEU A 89 4.34 -10.72 11.36
N ASN A 90 5.40 -11.44 10.99
CA ASN A 90 6.10 -12.25 11.96
C ASN A 90 6.91 -11.36 12.93
N LYS A 91 7.31 -11.93 14.07
CA LYS A 91 7.97 -11.16 15.14
C LYS A 91 9.28 -10.52 14.71
N ARG A 92 10.05 -11.17 13.85
CA ARG A 92 11.30 -10.61 13.30
C ARG A 92 11.04 -9.39 12.44
N GLU A 93 10.02 -9.46 11.60
CA GLU A 93 9.60 -8.35 10.75
C GLU A 93 9.08 -7.18 11.57
N ILE A 94 8.27 -7.44 12.59
CA ILE A 94 7.78 -6.42 13.52
C ILE A 94 8.92 -5.69 14.20
N ASN A 95 9.86 -6.43 14.78
CA ASN A 95 11.01 -5.85 15.47
C ASN A 95 11.88 -5.01 14.53
N LYS A 96 12.09 -5.46 13.32
CA LYS A 96 12.84 -4.75 12.30
C LYS A 96 12.15 -3.44 11.91
N ILE A 97 10.86 -3.46 11.70
CA ILE A 97 10.06 -2.29 11.37
C ILE A 97 10.07 -1.28 12.53
N ILE A 98 9.90 -1.74 13.76
CA ILE A 98 9.95 -0.88 14.96
C ILE A 98 11.31 -0.19 15.04
N GLY A 99 12.39 -0.91 14.83
CA GLY A 99 13.74 -0.34 14.81
C GLY A 99 13.90 0.74 13.74
N ARG A 100 13.33 0.53 12.56
CA ARG A 100 13.37 1.51 11.46
C ARG A 100 12.50 2.73 11.71
N ILE A 101 11.32 2.56 12.28
CA ILE A 101 10.42 3.68 12.61
C ILE A 101 11.09 4.65 13.60
N HIS A 102 11.89 4.12 14.52
CA HIS A 102 12.61 4.94 15.52
C HIS A 102 13.91 5.54 14.99
N GLU A 103 14.36 5.19 13.78
CA GLU A 103 15.47 5.87 13.13
C GLU A 103 15.02 7.17 12.47
N ASP A 104 15.86 8.21 12.56
CA ASP A 104 15.59 9.52 11.98
C ASP A 104 15.36 9.46 10.46
N GLY A 105 14.29 10.09 10.01
CA GLY A 105 13.97 10.24 8.60
C GLY A 105 13.30 9.03 7.95
N PHE A 106 13.11 7.92 8.66
CA PHE A 106 12.39 6.77 8.15
C PHE A 106 10.92 6.76 8.56
N THR A 107 10.08 6.30 7.65
CA THR A 107 8.66 6.02 7.88
C THR A 107 8.32 4.73 7.17
N VAL A 108 7.17 4.15 7.49
CA VAL A 108 6.68 2.96 6.82
C VAL A 108 5.37 3.30 6.13
N VAL A 109 5.33 3.11 4.82
CA VAL A 109 4.18 3.47 3.99
C VAL A 109 3.70 2.27 3.18
N PRO A 110 2.38 2.13 2.95
CA PRO A 110 1.88 1.10 2.06
C PRO A 110 2.14 1.49 0.60
N THR A 111 2.53 0.52 -0.20
CA THR A 111 2.80 0.71 -1.63
C THR A 111 1.68 0.20 -2.51
N LYS A 112 1.08 -0.93 -2.14
CA LYS A 112 -0.06 -1.52 -2.84
C LYS A 112 -0.81 -2.47 -1.92
N MET A 113 -2.06 -2.71 -2.28
CA MET A 113 -2.90 -3.70 -1.62
C MET A 113 -3.46 -4.68 -2.65
N TYR A 114 -3.54 -5.94 -2.29
CA TYR A 114 -3.98 -7.00 -3.18
C TYR A 114 -4.60 -8.16 -2.42
N PHE A 115 -5.38 -8.98 -3.13
CA PHE A 115 -5.79 -10.29 -2.65
C PHE A 115 -4.83 -11.34 -3.17
N LYS A 116 -4.42 -12.23 -2.29
CA LYS A 116 -3.57 -13.38 -2.59
C LYS A 116 -4.19 -14.61 -1.92
N LYS A 117 -4.57 -15.60 -2.73
CA LYS A 117 -5.28 -16.80 -2.24
C LYS A 117 -6.49 -16.47 -1.36
N GLY A 118 -7.28 -15.49 -1.75
CA GLY A 118 -8.48 -15.05 -1.04
C GLY A 118 -8.24 -14.21 0.21
N LYS A 119 -6.99 -13.93 0.58
CA LYS A 119 -6.62 -13.13 1.74
C LYS A 119 -6.16 -11.72 1.33
N ALA A 120 -6.63 -10.72 2.06
CA ALA A 120 -6.17 -9.36 1.87
C ALA A 120 -4.72 -9.22 2.37
N LYS A 121 -3.86 -8.75 1.49
CA LYS A 121 -2.45 -8.49 1.76
C LYS A 121 -2.10 -7.05 1.40
N ILE A 122 -1.16 -6.49 2.12
CA ILE A 122 -0.66 -5.15 1.85
C ILE A 122 0.86 -5.19 1.79
N GLU A 123 1.41 -4.58 0.76
CA GLU A 123 2.85 -4.38 0.66
C GLU A 123 3.20 -3.06 1.34
N ILE A 124 4.13 -3.10 2.25
CA ILE A 124 4.63 -1.92 2.97
C ILE A 124 6.10 -1.72 2.68
N ALA A 125 6.53 -0.47 2.67
CA ALA A 125 7.92 -0.11 2.44
C ALA A 125 8.47 0.71 3.60
N VAL A 126 9.65 0.36 4.06
CA VAL A 126 10.47 1.23 4.90
C VAL A 126 11.07 2.29 3.98
N ALA A 127 10.73 3.53 4.21
CA ALA A 127 10.95 4.60 3.25
C ALA A 127 11.51 5.85 3.90
N LYS A 128 12.25 6.61 3.10
CA LYS A 128 12.79 7.91 3.49
C LYS A 128 12.19 8.99 2.58
N GLY A 129 11.73 10.09 3.18
CA GLY A 129 11.14 11.19 2.42
C GLY A 129 12.12 11.79 1.41
N LYS A 130 11.67 12.01 0.19
CA LYS A 130 12.42 12.71 -0.85
C LYS A 130 12.42 14.21 -0.58
N LYS A 131 13.56 14.85 -0.79
CA LYS A 131 13.64 16.32 -0.84
C LYS A 131 12.96 16.84 -2.11
N GLN A 132 12.59 18.11 -2.11
CA GLN A 132 11.89 18.72 -3.26
C GLN A 132 12.69 18.56 -4.57
N PHE A 133 14.01 18.66 -4.51
CA PHE A 133 14.89 18.43 -5.65
C PHE A 133 14.77 17.01 -6.22
N ASP A 134 14.77 16.00 -5.35
CA ASP A 134 14.64 14.59 -5.74
C ASP A 134 13.28 14.30 -6.39
N LYS A 135 12.22 14.93 -5.89
CA LYS A 135 10.87 14.84 -6.46
C LYS A 135 10.81 15.40 -7.87
N ARG A 136 11.46 16.53 -8.12
CA ARG A 136 11.56 17.14 -9.45
C ARG A 136 12.29 16.23 -10.44
N LEU A 137 13.39 15.63 -10.03
CA LEU A 137 14.14 14.67 -10.84
C LEU A 137 13.30 13.45 -11.19
N THR A 138 12.58 12.90 -10.23
CA THR A 138 11.70 11.75 -10.43
C THR A 138 10.62 12.06 -11.48
N LYS A 139 10.00 13.22 -11.38
CA LYS A 139 8.99 13.69 -12.36
C LYS A 139 9.58 13.85 -13.75
N LYS A 140 10.73 14.50 -13.85
CA LYS A 140 11.44 14.72 -15.12
C LYS A 140 11.80 13.40 -15.81
N THR A 141 12.32 12.44 -15.07
CA THR A 141 12.66 11.11 -15.60
C THR A 141 11.42 10.36 -16.09
N ARG A 142 10.32 10.45 -15.33
CA ARG A 142 9.05 9.82 -15.70
C ARG A 142 8.47 10.40 -16.97
N ASP A 143 8.49 11.72 -17.13
CA ASP A 143 8.01 12.42 -18.32
C ASP A 143 8.87 12.09 -19.54
N TRP A 144 10.19 12.06 -19.39
CA TRP A 144 11.13 11.65 -20.42
C TRP A 144 10.86 10.22 -20.91
N ASN A 145 10.65 9.29 -20.00
CA ASN A 145 10.35 7.90 -20.34
C ASN A 145 9.01 7.76 -21.08
N ARG A 146 8.02 8.56 -20.76
CA ARG A 146 6.73 8.61 -21.48
C ARG A 146 6.90 9.10 -22.91
N GLU A 147 7.65 10.17 -23.12
CA GLU A 147 7.92 10.70 -24.45
C GLU A 147 8.68 9.70 -25.30
N LYS A 148 9.71 9.10 -24.75
CA LYS A 148 10.50 8.05 -25.42
C LYS A 148 9.63 6.87 -25.83
N ALA A 149 8.73 6.42 -24.99
CA ALA A 149 7.78 5.35 -25.30
C ALA A 149 6.81 5.73 -26.45
N ARG A 150 6.36 6.99 -26.50
CA ARG A 150 5.53 7.51 -27.62
C ARG A 150 6.29 7.50 -28.93
N TYR A 151 7.55 7.91 -28.92
CA TYR A 151 8.41 7.91 -30.10
C TYR A 151 8.58 6.50 -30.67
N ILE A 152 8.86 5.54 -29.85
CA ILE A 152 9.02 4.14 -30.24
C ILE A 152 7.72 3.58 -30.85
N ARG A 153 6.55 3.93 -30.33
CA ARG A 153 5.24 3.52 -30.88
C ARG A 153 4.95 4.13 -32.25
N LYS A 154 5.40 5.35 -32.50
CA LYS A 154 5.17 6.04 -33.79
C LYS A 154 6.08 5.55 -34.90
N SER A 155 7.23 4.98 -34.57
CA SER A 155 8.23 4.52 -35.54
C SER A 155 8.13 3.05 -35.91
N SER A 156 7.19 2.32 -35.31
CA SER A 156 6.95 0.90 -35.64
C SER A 156 5.76 0.70 -36.56
#